data_13cf78a5359e9cc21c1d89bc1eeea495
#
_entry.id   13cf78a5359e9cc21c1d89bc1eeea495
#
_cell.length_a   1.000
_cell.length_b   1.000
_cell.length_c   1.000
_cell.angle_alpha   90.00
_cell.angle_beta   90.00
_cell.angle_gamma   90.00
#
_symmetry.space_group_name_H-M   'P 1'
#
loop_
_entity.id
_entity.type
_entity.pdbx_description
1 polymer ?
#
loop_
_entity_poly.entity_id
_entity_poly.type
_entity_poly.pdbx_seq_one_letter_code
_entity_poly.pdbx_strand_id
1 'polypeptide(L)'
;ELYDKDYRAYNNLAAIAFSNGDNAKANQYLQKAFNCNAKAPESNGILALMALRDGDIVKAESSLSKAVDANGFNDVLGNINIAKGNYAQAEQNLENSISNSAALAQILNKNYAKAVATLHAIKNRDAMTEYLTAIVNARQGNVSTASEALKLAISKDPSLAAYAANDLELVKVSK
;
A
#
# COMPACT_ATOMS: atom_id res chain seq x y z
N GLU A 1 -23.10 -25.06 -10.77
CA GLU A 1 -22.77 -26.17 -9.83
C GLU A 1 -21.27 -26.57 -9.79
N LEU A 2 -20.49 -26.37 -10.85
CA LEU A 2 -19.04 -26.67 -10.85
C LEU A 2 -18.21 -25.66 -10.05
N TYR A 3 -18.68 -24.43 -9.83
CA TYR A 3 -17.96 -23.35 -9.17
C TYR A 3 -18.22 -23.26 -7.67
N ASP A 4 -19.26 -23.92 -7.14
CA ASP A 4 -19.63 -23.83 -5.72
C ASP A 4 -18.64 -24.50 -4.75
N LYS A 5 -17.64 -25.21 -5.27
CA LYS A 5 -16.58 -25.86 -4.48
C LYS A 5 -15.17 -25.34 -4.80
N ASP A 6 -15.03 -24.37 -5.70
CA ASP A 6 -13.74 -23.80 -6.05
C ASP A 6 -13.49 -22.50 -5.27
N TYR A 7 -12.69 -22.59 -4.21
CA TYR A 7 -12.32 -21.43 -3.39
C TYR A 7 -11.68 -20.30 -4.22
N ARG A 8 -11.03 -20.62 -5.35
CA ARG A 8 -10.36 -19.61 -6.20
C ARG A 8 -11.35 -18.66 -6.86
N ALA A 9 -12.53 -19.15 -7.25
CA ALA A 9 -13.59 -18.30 -7.77
C ALA A 9 -14.07 -17.30 -6.73
N TYR A 10 -14.31 -17.77 -5.50
CA TYR A 10 -14.70 -16.90 -4.39
C TYR A 10 -13.58 -15.96 -3.99
N ASN A 11 -12.32 -16.40 -4.04
CA ASN A 11 -11.16 -15.54 -3.79
C ASN A 11 -11.11 -14.38 -4.80
N ASN A 12 -11.27 -14.65 -6.09
CA ASN A 12 -11.28 -13.61 -7.13
C ASN A 12 -12.44 -12.61 -6.92
N LEU A 13 -13.63 -13.09 -6.57
CA LEU A 13 -14.76 -12.22 -6.23
C LEU A 13 -14.50 -11.37 -4.98
N ALA A 14 -13.81 -11.94 -3.98
CA ALA A 14 -13.40 -11.20 -2.79
C ALA A 14 -12.39 -10.09 -3.14
N ALA A 15 -11.41 -10.39 -3.99
CA ALA A 15 -10.42 -9.41 -4.46
C ALA A 15 -11.08 -8.25 -5.22
N ILE A 16 -12.02 -8.56 -6.13
CA ILE A 16 -12.77 -7.55 -6.88
C ILE A 16 -13.63 -6.70 -5.93
N ALA A 17 -14.36 -7.32 -5.00
CA ALA A 17 -15.17 -6.59 -4.04
C ALA A 17 -14.31 -5.67 -3.16
N PHE A 18 -13.15 -6.16 -2.70
CA PHE A 18 -12.20 -5.38 -1.92
C PHE A 18 -11.64 -4.18 -2.71
N SER A 19 -11.25 -4.38 -3.96
CA SER A 19 -10.75 -3.29 -4.82
C SER A 19 -11.80 -2.22 -5.09
N ASN A 20 -13.08 -2.60 -5.12
CA ASN A 20 -14.21 -1.68 -5.26
C ASN A 20 -14.64 -1.03 -3.92
N GLY A 21 -13.96 -1.31 -2.82
CA GLY A 21 -14.27 -0.78 -1.50
C GLY A 21 -15.45 -1.48 -0.80
N ASP A 22 -16.05 -2.52 -1.40
CA ASP A 22 -17.17 -3.26 -0.83
C ASP A 22 -16.66 -4.35 0.13
N ASN A 23 -16.27 -3.91 1.33
CA ASN A 23 -15.71 -4.79 2.37
C ASN A 23 -16.70 -5.86 2.83
N ALA A 24 -18.00 -5.53 2.83
CA ALA A 24 -19.02 -6.48 3.25
C ALA A 24 -19.09 -7.67 2.30
N LYS A 25 -19.13 -7.41 0.98
CA LYS A 25 -19.06 -8.48 -0.03
C LYS A 25 -17.73 -9.20 -0.04
N ALA A 26 -16.60 -8.49 0.12
CA ALA A 26 -15.30 -9.12 0.21
C ALA A 26 -15.27 -10.16 1.34
N ASN A 27 -15.74 -9.80 2.54
CA ASN A 27 -15.84 -10.72 3.67
C ASN A 27 -16.78 -11.91 3.38
N GLN A 28 -17.93 -11.68 2.76
CA GLN A 28 -18.86 -12.77 2.40
C GLN A 28 -18.21 -13.79 1.45
N TYR A 29 -17.48 -13.30 0.44
CA TYR A 29 -16.77 -14.18 -0.50
C TYR A 29 -15.60 -14.90 0.14
N LEU A 30 -14.84 -14.24 1.04
CA LEU A 30 -13.79 -14.89 1.82
C LEU A 30 -14.34 -16.01 2.69
N GLN A 31 -15.47 -15.82 3.34
CA GLN A 31 -16.13 -16.88 4.11
C GLN A 31 -16.48 -18.09 3.23
N LYS A 32 -17.02 -17.86 2.03
CA LYS A 32 -17.28 -18.93 1.06
C LYS A 32 -15.99 -19.63 0.62
N ALA A 33 -14.93 -18.86 0.35
CA ALA A 33 -13.63 -19.43 -0.01
C ALA A 33 -13.07 -20.32 1.13
N PHE A 34 -13.12 -19.86 2.38
CA PHE A 34 -12.66 -20.65 3.53
C PHE A 34 -13.55 -21.88 3.82
N ASN A 35 -14.84 -21.82 3.53
CA ASN A 35 -15.72 -22.99 3.61
C ASN A 35 -15.32 -24.07 2.58
N CYS A 36 -14.81 -23.67 1.42
CA CYS A 36 -14.29 -24.61 0.41
C CYS A 36 -12.88 -25.10 0.75
N ASN A 37 -12.03 -24.22 1.26
CA ASN A 37 -10.66 -24.51 1.65
C ASN A 37 -10.23 -23.62 2.84
N ALA A 38 -10.25 -24.17 4.04
CA ALA A 38 -9.89 -23.45 5.27
C ALA A 38 -8.44 -22.91 5.29
N LYS A 39 -7.57 -23.42 4.42
CA LYS A 39 -6.17 -23.00 4.30
C LYS A 39 -5.88 -22.18 3.04
N ALA A 40 -6.93 -21.71 2.30
CA ALA A 40 -6.75 -20.96 1.06
C ALA A 40 -5.72 -19.83 1.25
N PRO A 41 -4.50 -19.93 0.67
CA PRO A 41 -3.42 -18.98 0.93
C PRO A 41 -3.74 -17.60 0.39
N GLU A 42 -4.34 -17.53 -0.79
CA GLU A 42 -4.70 -16.26 -1.44
C GLU A 42 -5.79 -15.53 -0.65
N SER A 43 -6.74 -16.29 -0.08
CA SER A 43 -7.81 -15.72 0.76
C SER A 43 -7.26 -15.13 2.05
N ASN A 44 -6.24 -15.76 2.66
CA ASN A 44 -5.52 -15.20 3.79
C ASN A 44 -4.73 -13.94 3.41
N GLY A 45 -4.19 -13.86 2.19
CA GLY A 45 -3.55 -12.65 1.67
C GLY A 45 -4.52 -11.48 1.56
N ILE A 46 -5.73 -11.69 1.01
CA ILE A 46 -6.77 -10.64 0.95
C ILE A 46 -7.21 -10.22 2.36
N LEU A 47 -7.36 -11.18 3.28
CA LEU A 47 -7.71 -10.88 4.67
C LEU A 47 -6.62 -10.02 5.35
N ALA A 48 -5.34 -10.28 5.07
CA ALA A 48 -4.23 -9.47 5.55
C ALA A 48 -4.28 -8.04 4.99
N LEU A 49 -4.56 -7.88 3.69
CA LEU A 49 -4.75 -6.55 3.06
C LEU A 49 -5.91 -5.78 3.67
N MET A 50 -7.04 -6.44 3.92
CA MET A 50 -8.19 -5.82 4.58
C MET A 50 -7.83 -5.36 5.99
N ALA A 51 -7.15 -6.20 6.76
CA ALA A 51 -6.71 -5.87 8.11
C ALA A 51 -5.72 -4.70 8.13
N LEU A 52 -4.78 -4.64 7.18
CA LEU A 52 -3.86 -3.50 7.02
C LEU A 52 -4.62 -2.19 6.75
N ARG A 53 -5.62 -2.22 5.87
CA ARG A 53 -6.43 -1.04 5.58
C ARG A 53 -7.21 -0.56 6.80
N ASP A 54 -7.67 -1.49 7.64
CA ASP A 54 -8.36 -1.20 8.89
C ASP A 54 -7.40 -0.81 10.03
N GLY A 55 -6.06 -0.82 9.79
CA GLY A 55 -5.04 -0.51 10.78
C GLY A 55 -4.76 -1.65 11.77
N ASP A 56 -5.33 -2.83 11.57
CA ASP A 56 -5.14 -4.01 12.42
C ASP A 56 -3.91 -4.81 11.99
N ILE A 57 -2.73 -4.35 12.41
CA ILE A 57 -1.44 -4.94 12.05
C ILE A 57 -1.33 -6.39 12.57
N VAL A 58 -1.83 -6.67 13.78
CA VAL A 58 -1.77 -8.00 14.40
C VAL A 58 -2.56 -9.01 13.58
N LYS A 59 -3.77 -8.63 13.17
CA LYS A 59 -4.61 -9.47 12.32
C LYS A 59 -3.99 -9.65 10.92
N ALA A 60 -3.38 -8.60 10.36
CA ALA A 60 -2.69 -8.66 9.08
C ALA A 60 -1.55 -9.69 9.13
N GLU A 61 -0.68 -9.64 10.13
CA GLU A 61 0.41 -10.61 10.32
C GLU A 61 -0.11 -12.04 10.53
N SER A 62 -1.11 -12.20 11.42
CA SER A 62 -1.72 -13.50 11.68
C SER A 62 -2.36 -14.12 10.45
N SER A 63 -2.99 -13.30 9.60
CA SER A 63 -3.58 -13.77 8.35
C SER A 63 -2.50 -14.17 7.36
N LEU A 64 -1.46 -13.34 7.21
CA LEU A 64 -0.39 -13.60 6.27
C LEU A 64 0.43 -14.85 6.63
N SER A 65 0.63 -15.13 7.93
CA SER A 65 1.32 -16.35 8.38
C SER A 65 0.61 -17.66 8.00
N LYS A 66 -0.67 -17.59 7.65
CA LYS A 66 -1.48 -18.71 7.15
C LYS A 66 -1.45 -18.84 5.64
N ALA A 67 -0.94 -17.85 4.93
CA ALA A 67 -0.70 -17.92 3.50
C ALA A 67 0.52 -18.82 3.25
N VAL A 68 0.33 -19.90 2.48
CA VAL A 68 1.33 -21.00 2.33
C VAL A 68 2.56 -20.58 1.52
N ASP A 69 2.49 -19.46 0.77
CA ASP A 69 3.63 -18.93 0.02
C ASP A 69 3.80 -17.43 0.30
N ALA A 70 4.68 -17.14 1.25
CA ALA A 70 5.00 -15.75 1.62
C ALA A 70 5.62 -14.94 0.45
N ASN A 71 6.24 -15.60 -0.53
CA ASN A 71 6.91 -14.93 -1.65
C ASN A 71 5.93 -14.22 -2.59
N GLY A 72 4.67 -14.69 -2.68
CA GLY A 72 3.61 -14.02 -3.43
C GLY A 72 3.03 -12.77 -2.74
N PHE A 73 3.42 -12.52 -1.48
CA PHE A 73 2.85 -11.45 -0.64
C PHE A 73 3.89 -10.43 -0.15
N ASN A 74 5.00 -10.28 -0.85
CA ASN A 74 6.06 -9.35 -0.48
C ASN A 74 5.55 -7.91 -0.34
N ASP A 75 4.59 -7.49 -1.18
CA ASP A 75 3.98 -6.16 -1.06
C ASP A 75 3.17 -6.02 0.24
N VAL A 76 2.50 -7.07 0.68
CA VAL A 76 1.76 -7.08 1.95
C VAL A 76 2.73 -7.04 3.13
N LEU A 77 3.79 -7.86 3.10
CA LEU A 77 4.85 -7.85 4.11
C LEU A 77 5.53 -6.49 4.20
N GLY A 78 5.83 -5.88 3.05
CA GLY A 78 6.40 -4.54 2.99
C GLY A 78 5.52 -3.50 3.67
N ASN A 79 4.21 -3.50 3.39
CA ASN A 79 3.27 -2.59 4.01
C ASN A 79 3.10 -2.84 5.53
N ILE A 80 3.09 -4.10 5.98
CA ILE A 80 3.13 -4.44 7.40
C ILE A 80 4.39 -3.87 8.07
N ASN A 81 5.55 -4.03 7.44
CA ASN A 81 6.81 -3.52 7.98
C ASN A 81 6.87 -1.99 8.00
N ILE A 82 6.27 -1.29 7.01
CA ILE A 82 6.09 0.17 7.06
C ILE A 82 5.29 0.56 8.30
N ALA A 83 4.14 -0.08 8.51
CA ALA A 83 3.25 0.22 9.63
C ALA A 83 3.89 -0.05 11.00
N LYS A 84 4.83 -1.01 11.07
CA LYS A 84 5.61 -1.34 12.29
C LYS A 84 6.84 -0.47 12.50
N GLY A 85 7.20 0.38 11.54
CA GLY A 85 8.44 1.17 11.60
C GLY A 85 9.70 0.40 11.20
N ASN A 86 9.58 -0.81 10.68
CA ASN A 86 10.69 -1.65 10.22
C ASN A 86 11.10 -1.28 8.78
N TYR A 87 11.54 -0.05 8.57
CA TYR A 87 11.69 0.52 7.22
C TYR A 87 12.73 -0.18 6.35
N ALA A 88 13.84 -0.65 6.93
CA ALA A 88 14.85 -1.41 6.19
C ALA A 88 14.28 -2.74 5.66
N GLN A 89 13.51 -3.46 6.49
CA GLN A 89 12.87 -4.70 6.08
C GLN A 89 11.75 -4.46 5.07
N ALA A 90 11.00 -3.35 5.22
CA ALA A 90 9.98 -2.93 4.26
C ALA A 90 10.60 -2.67 2.88
N GLU A 91 11.71 -1.93 2.82
CA GLU A 91 12.43 -1.67 1.56
C GLU A 91 12.93 -2.96 0.91
N GLN A 92 13.40 -3.93 1.70
CA GLN A 92 13.83 -5.24 1.19
C GLN A 92 12.65 -6.04 0.64
N ASN A 93 11.52 -6.09 1.34
CA ASN A 93 10.33 -6.79 0.85
C ASN A 93 9.78 -6.18 -0.45
N LEU A 94 9.90 -4.86 -0.61
CA LEU A 94 9.38 -4.09 -1.75
C LEU A 94 10.44 -3.82 -2.84
N GLU A 95 11.59 -4.48 -2.78
CA GLU A 95 12.74 -4.14 -3.65
C GLU A 95 12.42 -4.27 -5.15
N ASN A 96 11.56 -5.21 -5.53
CA ASN A 96 11.14 -5.44 -6.91
C ASN A 96 9.81 -4.75 -7.27
N SER A 97 9.25 -3.94 -6.36
CA SER A 97 7.98 -3.24 -6.56
C SER A 97 8.22 -1.81 -7.05
N ILE A 98 7.52 -1.42 -8.12
CA ILE A 98 7.46 -0.01 -8.58
C ILE A 98 6.11 0.54 -8.13
N SER A 99 6.06 1.02 -6.88
CA SER A 99 4.82 1.45 -6.23
C SER A 99 5.05 2.59 -5.23
N ASN A 100 3.96 3.27 -4.84
CA ASN A 100 3.98 4.26 -3.78
C ASN A 100 4.45 3.67 -2.44
N SER A 101 4.12 2.41 -2.14
CA SER A 101 4.58 1.73 -0.92
C SER A 101 6.10 1.52 -0.94
N ALA A 102 6.68 1.12 -2.08
CA ALA A 102 8.12 0.98 -2.23
C ALA A 102 8.84 2.31 -2.04
N ALA A 103 8.34 3.37 -2.70
CA ALA A 103 8.89 4.72 -2.54
C ALA A 103 8.79 5.21 -1.10
N LEU A 104 7.66 4.99 -0.42
CA LEU A 104 7.47 5.35 0.98
C LEU A 104 8.46 4.62 1.89
N ALA A 105 8.64 3.30 1.73
CA ALA A 105 9.62 2.54 2.50
C ALA A 105 11.04 3.11 2.33
N GLN A 106 11.43 3.43 1.10
CA GLN A 106 12.73 4.03 0.76
C GLN A 106 12.90 5.43 1.39
N ILE A 107 11.84 6.27 1.34
CA ILE A 107 11.84 7.60 1.99
C ILE A 107 12.03 7.47 3.50
N LEU A 108 11.29 6.56 4.14
CA LEU A 108 11.35 6.34 5.58
C LEU A 108 12.68 5.72 6.02
N ASN A 109 13.27 4.87 5.16
CA ASN A 109 14.62 4.32 5.34
C ASN A 109 15.74 5.29 4.92
N LYS A 110 15.40 6.55 4.56
CA LYS A 110 16.32 7.62 4.15
C LYS A 110 17.08 7.34 2.84
N ASN A 111 16.62 6.39 2.04
CA ASN A 111 17.20 6.08 0.73
C ASN A 111 16.54 6.96 -0.36
N TYR A 112 16.77 8.27 -0.29
CA TYR A 112 16.06 9.26 -1.10
C TYR A 112 16.34 9.12 -2.59
N ALA A 113 17.58 8.80 -2.98
CA ALA A 113 17.92 8.62 -4.39
C ALA A 113 17.12 7.48 -5.04
N LYS A 114 16.99 6.35 -4.32
CA LYS A 114 16.21 5.21 -4.78
C LYS A 114 14.71 5.55 -4.82
N ALA A 115 14.21 6.27 -3.80
CA ALA A 115 12.83 6.72 -3.76
C ALA A 115 12.46 7.60 -4.97
N VAL A 116 13.33 8.56 -5.31
CA VAL A 116 13.15 9.40 -6.51
C VAL A 116 13.11 8.54 -7.77
N ALA A 117 14.03 7.59 -7.93
CA ALA A 117 14.03 6.68 -9.07
C ALA A 117 12.76 5.84 -9.16
N THR A 118 12.30 5.29 -8.03
CA THR A 118 11.06 4.51 -7.96
C THR A 118 9.83 5.36 -8.33
N LEU A 119 9.71 6.58 -7.79
CA LEU A 119 8.60 7.50 -8.10
C LEU A 119 8.60 7.91 -9.57
N HIS A 120 9.76 8.11 -10.18
CA HIS A 120 9.86 8.39 -11.62
C HIS A 120 9.45 7.21 -12.50
N ALA A 121 9.67 5.98 -12.04
CA ALA A 121 9.31 4.77 -12.78
C ALA A 121 7.80 4.47 -12.76
N ILE A 122 7.02 5.08 -11.86
CA ILE A 122 5.56 4.91 -11.80
C ILE A 122 4.92 5.57 -13.02
N LYS A 123 4.32 4.76 -13.90
CA LYS A 123 3.70 5.24 -15.16
C LYS A 123 2.38 6.00 -14.91
N ASN A 124 1.53 5.45 -14.07
CA ASN A 124 0.22 6.05 -13.75
C ASN A 124 0.33 6.80 -12.43
N ARG A 125 0.86 8.01 -12.51
CA ARG A 125 1.11 8.86 -11.34
C ARG A 125 -0.22 9.39 -10.79
N ASP A 126 -0.58 8.96 -9.60
CA ASP A 126 -1.74 9.45 -8.84
C ASP A 126 -1.38 10.62 -7.90
N ALA A 127 -2.34 11.12 -7.14
CA ALA A 127 -2.13 12.20 -6.18
C ALA A 127 -1.11 11.81 -5.10
N MET A 128 -1.10 10.54 -4.65
CA MET A 128 -0.16 10.06 -3.65
C MET A 128 1.26 9.99 -4.20
N THR A 129 1.45 9.60 -5.46
CA THR A 129 2.77 9.62 -6.12
C THR A 129 3.37 11.02 -6.11
N GLU A 130 2.56 12.04 -6.42
CA GLU A 130 3.02 13.45 -6.41
C GLU A 130 3.28 13.93 -4.98
N TYR A 131 2.45 13.52 -4.02
CA TYR A 131 2.65 13.86 -2.61
C TYR A 131 3.97 13.28 -2.06
N LEU A 132 4.26 12.02 -2.33
CA LEU A 132 5.55 11.39 -1.96
C LEU A 132 6.72 12.05 -2.69
N THR A 133 6.53 12.51 -3.94
CA THR A 133 7.54 13.28 -4.67
C THR A 133 7.82 14.61 -3.97
N ALA A 134 6.79 15.28 -3.45
CA ALA A 134 6.96 16.50 -2.66
C ALA A 134 7.75 16.21 -1.37
N ILE A 135 7.41 15.17 -0.62
CA ILE A 135 8.09 14.79 0.62
C ILE A 135 9.57 14.50 0.37
N VAL A 136 9.91 13.65 -0.61
CA VAL A 136 11.32 13.29 -0.84
C VAL A 136 12.16 14.49 -1.26
N ASN A 137 11.60 15.40 -2.08
CA ASN A 137 12.29 16.62 -2.47
C ASN A 137 12.43 17.62 -1.30
N ALA A 138 11.42 17.74 -0.43
CA ALA A 138 11.50 18.57 0.78
C ALA A 138 12.61 18.08 1.72
N ARG A 139 12.72 16.76 1.93
CA ARG A 139 13.79 16.15 2.73
C ARG A 139 15.18 16.34 2.15
N GLN A 140 15.30 16.47 0.83
CA GLN A 140 16.56 16.77 0.14
C GLN A 140 16.86 18.28 0.07
N GLY A 141 15.95 19.14 0.53
CA GLY A 141 16.10 20.60 0.48
C GLY A 141 15.73 21.21 -0.88
N ASN A 142 15.17 20.43 -1.81
CA ASN A 142 14.73 20.87 -3.14
C ASN A 142 13.34 21.54 -3.06
N VAL A 143 13.25 22.69 -2.41
CA VAL A 143 11.97 23.36 -2.05
C VAL A 143 11.11 23.67 -3.27
N SER A 144 11.69 24.16 -4.38
CA SER A 144 10.94 24.49 -5.60
C SER A 144 10.24 23.25 -6.17
N THR A 145 11.00 22.18 -6.39
CA THR A 145 10.47 20.91 -6.92
C THR A 145 9.42 20.29 -5.98
N ALA A 146 9.66 20.38 -4.66
CA ALA A 146 8.71 19.94 -3.66
C ALA A 146 7.38 20.73 -3.74
N SER A 147 7.46 22.06 -3.91
CA SER A 147 6.27 22.91 -4.04
C SER A 147 5.47 22.61 -5.32
N GLU A 148 6.14 22.39 -6.44
CA GLU A 148 5.50 22.02 -7.71
C GLU A 148 4.79 20.66 -7.59
N ALA A 149 5.46 19.65 -7.02
CA ALA A 149 4.89 18.34 -6.80
C ALA A 149 3.70 18.38 -5.83
N LEU A 150 3.77 19.19 -4.76
CA LEU A 150 2.65 19.36 -3.83
C LEU A 150 1.44 20.00 -4.49
N LYS A 151 1.63 21.04 -5.30
CA LYS A 151 0.54 21.68 -6.06
C LYS A 151 -0.12 20.67 -7.00
N LEU A 152 0.67 19.83 -7.66
CA LEU A 152 0.16 18.79 -8.55
C LEU A 152 -0.61 17.72 -7.77
N ALA A 153 -0.12 17.29 -6.61
CA ALA A 153 -0.84 16.36 -5.73
C ALA A 153 -2.22 16.92 -5.34
N ILE A 154 -2.26 18.15 -4.85
CA ILE A 154 -3.51 18.82 -4.43
C ILE A 154 -4.45 19.05 -5.63
N SER A 155 -3.93 19.31 -6.82
CA SER A 155 -4.77 19.44 -8.02
C SER A 155 -5.46 18.13 -8.42
N LYS A 156 -4.81 16.99 -8.16
CA LYS A 156 -5.37 15.66 -8.41
C LYS A 156 -6.31 15.20 -7.29
N ASP A 157 -6.00 15.56 -6.04
CA ASP A 157 -6.83 15.28 -4.86
C ASP A 157 -6.81 16.48 -3.90
N PRO A 158 -7.86 17.34 -3.94
CA PRO A 158 -7.95 18.52 -3.09
C PRO A 158 -7.96 18.22 -1.58
N SER A 159 -8.32 17.00 -1.16
CA SER A 159 -8.32 16.62 0.26
C SER A 159 -6.91 16.65 0.87
N LEU A 160 -5.87 16.47 0.05
CA LEU A 160 -4.47 16.51 0.48
C LEU A 160 -4.01 17.88 0.98
N ALA A 161 -4.72 18.97 0.63
CA ALA A 161 -4.38 20.30 1.12
C ALA A 161 -4.43 20.38 2.67
N ALA A 162 -5.43 19.77 3.28
CA ALA A 162 -5.58 19.74 4.72
C ALA A 162 -4.47 18.91 5.41
N TYR A 163 -4.05 17.81 4.79
CA TYR A 163 -2.94 17.00 5.28
C TYR A 163 -1.62 17.75 5.16
N ALA A 164 -1.34 18.35 4.01
CA ALA A 164 -0.10 19.08 3.74
C ALA A 164 0.09 20.29 4.69
N ALA A 165 -1.00 20.98 5.05
CA ALA A 165 -0.95 22.10 5.99
C ALA A 165 -0.47 21.69 7.40
N ASN A 166 -0.66 20.43 7.77
CA ASN A 166 -0.26 19.88 9.07
C ASN A 166 0.97 18.95 8.97
N ASP A 167 1.47 18.70 7.77
CA ASP A 167 2.63 17.85 7.57
C ASP A 167 3.93 18.65 7.81
N LEU A 168 4.65 18.27 8.87
CA LEU A 168 5.91 18.94 9.27
C LEU A 168 6.97 18.92 8.17
N GLU A 169 6.93 17.94 7.27
CA GLU A 169 7.84 17.83 6.12
C GLU A 169 7.57 18.91 5.07
N LEU A 170 6.31 19.35 4.95
CA LEU A 170 5.85 20.24 3.90
C LEU A 170 5.53 21.68 4.37
N VAL A 171 5.58 21.96 5.67
CA VAL A 171 5.29 23.30 6.22
C VAL A 171 6.17 24.39 5.60
N LYS A 172 7.40 24.08 5.20
CA LYS A 172 8.30 25.05 4.54
C LYS A 172 8.04 25.18 3.03
N VAL A 173 7.28 24.26 2.47
CA VAL A 173 7.01 24.15 1.03
C VAL A 173 5.66 24.77 0.69
N SER A 174 4.72 24.76 1.63
CA SER A 174 3.34 25.25 1.47
C SER A 174 3.18 26.75 1.69
N LYS A 175 4.26 27.48 2.02
CA LYS A 175 4.31 28.93 2.14
C LYS A 175 4.74 29.56 0.82
#